data_09d17ad38372655fdc667afcd62b3765
#
_entry.id   09d17ad38372655fdc667afcd62b3765
#
_cell.length_a   1.000
_cell.length_b   1.000
_cell.length_c   1.000
_cell.angle_alpha   90.00
_cell.angle_beta   90.00
_cell.angle_gamma   90.00
#
_symmetry.space_group_name_H-M   'P 1'
#
loop_
_entity.id
_entity.type
_entity.pdbx_description
1 polymer ?
#
loop_
_entity_poly.entity_id
_entity_poly.type
_entity_poly.pdbx_seq_one_letter_code
_entity_poly.pdbx_strand_id
1 'polypeptide(L)'
;MDIPRIASAAGALRHVFIRDLTLPASIGVHPHERATRQPVRINIDLGVEDDGARSRSRAPAAYAGGGTVGPDVLSRVVDYEVLADRVRALVATGHVFLVETLAERIAEACLTDRRVLLARVRVEKLAVFADAASAGVEIERRASDLSTP
;
A
#
# COMPACT_ATOMS: atom_id res chain seq x y z
N MET A 1 -10.02 -17.23 -1.40
CA MET A 1 -9.14 -16.28 -2.11
C MET A 1 -7.78 -16.32 -1.46
N ASP A 2 -6.75 -16.72 -2.20
CA ASP A 2 -5.39 -16.74 -1.68
C ASP A 2 -4.92 -15.31 -1.44
N ILE A 3 -4.67 -14.98 -0.18
CA ILE A 3 -4.02 -13.73 0.17
C ILE A 3 -2.55 -13.89 -0.23
N PRO A 4 -2.03 -13.07 -1.14
CA PRO A 4 -0.64 -13.16 -1.54
C PRO A 4 0.27 -12.97 -0.32
N ARG A 5 1.16 -13.92 -0.10
CA ARG A 5 2.11 -13.82 1.01
C ARG A 5 3.24 -12.87 0.63
N ILE A 6 3.32 -11.75 1.31
CA ILE A 6 4.43 -10.82 1.19
C ILE A 6 5.44 -11.05 2.30
N ALA A 7 4.96 -11.31 3.53
CA ALA A 7 5.83 -11.58 4.66
C ALA A 7 6.67 -12.84 4.41
N SER A 8 7.98 -12.73 4.59
CA SER A 8 8.92 -13.81 4.33
C SER A 8 10.11 -13.70 5.26
N ALA A 9 10.32 -14.74 6.08
CA ALA A 9 11.52 -14.82 6.92
C ALA A 9 12.77 -14.97 6.05
N ALA A 10 12.73 -15.84 5.06
CA ALA A 10 13.86 -16.09 4.15
C ALA A 10 14.22 -14.84 3.32
N GLY A 11 13.22 -14.08 2.88
CA GLY A 11 13.43 -12.85 2.11
C GLY A 11 13.64 -11.62 2.98
N ALA A 12 13.57 -11.74 4.30
CA ALA A 12 13.62 -10.64 5.26
C ALA A 12 12.59 -9.54 4.92
N LEU A 13 11.37 -9.95 4.61
CA LEU A 13 10.26 -9.06 4.28
C LEU A 13 9.17 -9.12 5.35
N ARG A 14 8.71 -7.94 5.74
CA ARG A 14 7.54 -7.73 6.58
C ARG A 14 6.41 -7.19 5.70
N HIS A 15 5.19 -7.64 5.97
CA HIS A 15 4.01 -7.16 5.26
C HIS A 15 3.32 -6.09 6.10
N VAL A 16 3.29 -4.86 5.59
CA VAL A 16 2.54 -3.75 6.17
C VAL A 16 1.34 -3.49 5.26
N PHE A 17 0.16 -3.30 5.82
CA PHE A 17 -1.02 -3.15 4.98
C PHE A 17 -2.05 -2.18 5.57
N ILE A 18 -2.86 -1.63 4.67
CA ILE A 18 -4.08 -0.89 4.98
C ILE A 18 -5.22 -1.62 4.27
N ARG A 19 -6.24 -2.02 5.02
CA ARG A 19 -7.34 -2.84 4.51
C ARG A 19 -8.63 -2.05 4.43
N ASP A 20 -9.27 -2.08 3.24
CA ASP A 20 -10.60 -1.53 2.99
C ASP A 20 -10.76 -0.04 3.36
N LEU A 21 -9.75 0.76 3.02
CA LEU A 21 -9.84 2.21 3.16
C LEU A 21 -10.87 2.73 2.16
N THR A 22 -11.99 3.20 2.65
CA THR A 22 -13.11 3.66 1.82
C THR A 22 -13.21 5.18 1.84
N LEU A 23 -13.11 5.80 0.66
CA LEU A 23 -13.05 7.24 0.50
C LEU A 23 -13.97 7.70 -0.62
N PRO A 24 -14.58 8.90 -0.52
CA PRO A 24 -15.23 9.52 -1.66
C PRO A 24 -14.17 10.01 -2.66
N ALA A 25 -14.32 9.66 -3.93
CA ALA A 25 -13.38 10.03 -4.97
C ALA A 25 -14.11 10.57 -6.21
N SER A 26 -13.51 11.59 -6.83
CA SER A 26 -13.92 12.04 -8.15
C SER A 26 -13.16 11.23 -9.18
N ILE A 27 -13.82 10.22 -9.76
CA ILE A 27 -13.16 9.24 -10.63
C ILE A 27 -14.13 8.69 -11.66
N GLY A 28 -13.66 8.52 -12.89
CA GLY A 28 -14.38 7.90 -13.97
C GLY A 28 -14.31 8.65 -15.29
N VAL A 29 -14.54 7.91 -16.38
CA VAL A 29 -14.48 8.43 -17.75
C VAL A 29 -15.80 9.09 -18.20
N HIS A 30 -16.90 8.75 -17.54
CA HIS A 30 -18.21 9.25 -17.92
C HIS A 30 -18.51 10.64 -17.35
N PRO A 31 -19.26 11.48 -18.07
CA PRO A 31 -19.58 12.85 -17.60
C PRO A 31 -20.25 12.88 -16.22
N HIS A 32 -21.16 11.93 -15.92
CA HIS A 32 -21.85 11.88 -14.64
C HIS A 32 -20.91 11.58 -13.46
N GLU A 33 -19.77 10.94 -13.74
CA GLU A 33 -18.77 10.63 -12.71
C GLU A 33 -17.95 11.85 -12.29
N ARG A 34 -17.98 12.92 -13.06
CA ARG A 34 -17.35 14.21 -12.70
C ARG A 34 -18.21 15.05 -11.77
N ALA A 35 -19.53 14.87 -11.83
CA ALA A 35 -20.48 15.71 -11.12
C ALA A 35 -20.55 15.39 -9.63
N THR A 36 -20.28 14.14 -9.25
CA THR A 36 -20.44 13.66 -7.88
C THR A 36 -19.31 12.72 -7.52
N ARG A 37 -18.78 12.84 -6.30
CA ARG A 37 -17.82 11.87 -5.76
C ARG A 37 -18.51 10.54 -5.51
N GLN A 38 -17.79 9.45 -5.73
CA GLN A 38 -18.30 8.11 -5.52
C GLN A 38 -17.39 7.34 -4.56
N PRO A 39 -17.94 6.35 -3.83
CA PRO A 39 -17.12 5.57 -2.91
C PRO A 39 -16.13 4.67 -3.66
N VAL A 40 -14.89 4.75 -3.26
CA VAL A 40 -13.84 3.83 -3.69
C VAL A 40 -13.28 3.11 -2.48
N ARG A 41 -12.92 1.84 -2.65
CA ARG A 41 -12.26 1.05 -1.62
C ARG A 41 -10.84 0.78 -2.07
N ILE A 42 -9.89 1.09 -1.20
CA ILE A 42 -8.47 1.00 -1.47
C ILE A 42 -7.84 0.01 -0.51
N ASN A 43 -7.09 -0.93 -1.05
CA ASN A 43 -6.28 -1.86 -0.29
C ASN A 43 -4.83 -1.67 -0.70
N ILE A 44 -3.97 -1.55 0.31
CA ILE A 44 -2.54 -1.33 0.12
C ILE A 44 -1.80 -2.42 0.87
N ASP A 45 -0.94 -3.12 0.15
CA ASP A 45 -0.08 -4.17 0.69
C ASP A 45 1.37 -3.82 0.36
N LEU A 46 2.21 -3.66 1.40
CA LEU A 46 3.59 -3.26 1.25
C LEU A 46 4.52 -4.37 1.70
N GLY A 47 5.52 -4.66 0.87
CA GLY A 47 6.68 -5.44 1.27
C GLY A 47 7.76 -4.50 1.77
N VAL A 48 8.07 -4.56 3.05
CA VAL A 48 9.10 -3.72 3.65
C VAL A 48 10.21 -4.61 4.23
N GLU A 49 11.40 -4.04 4.35
CA GLU A 49 12.53 -4.74 4.95
C GLU A 49 12.20 -5.13 6.39
N ASP A 50 12.36 -6.42 6.70
CA ASP A 50 12.18 -6.95 8.05
C ASP A 50 13.50 -6.98 8.76
N ASP A 51 13.80 -5.96 9.52
CA ASP A 51 15.01 -5.84 10.34
C ASP A 51 15.09 -6.89 11.46
N GLY A 52 13.93 -7.33 11.97
CA GLY A 52 13.85 -8.39 12.98
C GLY A 52 14.33 -9.74 12.45
N ALA A 53 13.91 -10.13 11.26
CA ALA A 53 14.35 -11.38 10.64
C ALA A 53 15.85 -11.33 10.30
N ARG A 54 16.31 -10.20 9.80
CA ARG A 54 17.73 -9.99 9.44
C ARG A 54 18.63 -10.04 10.67
N SER A 55 18.24 -9.40 11.76
CA SER A 55 19.00 -9.38 13.00
C SER A 55 19.17 -10.78 13.59
N ARG A 56 18.12 -11.60 13.57
CA ARG A 56 18.17 -12.97 14.06
C ARG A 56 19.13 -13.84 13.28
N SER A 57 19.20 -13.69 11.97
CA SER A 57 20.08 -14.48 11.12
C SER A 57 21.56 -14.08 11.27
N ARG A 58 21.84 -12.82 11.63
CA ARG A 58 23.21 -12.29 11.71
C ARG A 58 23.88 -12.49 13.04
N ALA A 59 23.15 -12.42 14.15
CA ALA A 59 23.76 -12.44 15.49
C ALA A 59 22.81 -12.94 16.56
N PRO A 60 22.41 -14.24 16.54
CA PRO A 60 21.50 -14.75 17.55
C PRO A 60 22.08 -14.63 18.99
N ALA A 61 23.39 -14.74 19.15
CA ALA A 61 24.05 -14.59 20.44
C ALA A 61 24.01 -13.17 21.02
N ALA A 62 23.89 -12.17 20.20
CA ALA A 62 23.81 -10.77 20.63
C ALA A 62 22.53 -10.44 21.39
N TYR A 63 21.53 -11.28 21.27
CA TYR A 63 20.22 -11.08 21.90
C TYR A 63 20.05 -11.94 23.17
N ALA A 64 21.05 -12.71 23.54
CA ALA A 64 20.96 -13.70 24.65
C ALA A 64 20.62 -13.07 26.00
N GLY A 65 20.79 -11.78 26.17
CA GLY A 65 20.46 -11.10 27.43
C GLY A 65 19.42 -10.00 27.33
N GLY A 66 18.99 -9.63 26.11
CA GLY A 66 18.19 -8.42 25.89
C GLY A 66 16.92 -8.61 25.08
N GLY A 67 16.55 -9.84 24.76
CA GLY A 67 15.41 -10.10 23.88
C GLY A 67 15.76 -9.89 22.40
N THR A 68 15.00 -10.57 21.52
CA THR A 68 15.19 -10.56 20.07
C THR A 68 14.35 -9.51 19.36
N VAL A 69 13.53 -8.79 20.13
CA VAL A 69 12.63 -7.76 19.63
C VAL A 69 13.37 -6.42 19.59
N GLY A 70 13.30 -5.73 18.48
CA GLY A 70 13.90 -4.41 18.33
C GLY A 70 13.21 -3.34 19.18
N PRO A 71 13.76 -2.11 19.20
CA PRO A 71 13.21 -1.03 20.01
C PRO A 71 11.77 -0.66 19.60
N ASP A 72 10.95 -0.35 20.58
CA ASP A 72 9.56 0.02 20.41
C ASP A 72 9.46 1.53 20.15
N VAL A 73 9.89 1.95 18.94
CA VAL A 73 9.86 3.36 18.50
C VAL A 73 9.31 3.45 17.08
N LEU A 74 8.48 4.44 16.83
CA LEU A 74 7.80 4.63 15.54
C LEU A 74 8.78 4.84 14.38
N SER A 75 9.86 5.55 14.61
CA SER A 75 10.86 5.87 13.56
C SER A 75 11.54 4.65 12.96
N ARG A 76 11.43 3.50 13.61
CA ARG A 76 12.00 2.23 13.13
C ARG A 76 11.18 1.60 12.00
N VAL A 77 9.91 1.95 11.87
CA VAL A 77 8.95 1.27 10.99
C VAL A 77 8.30 2.25 10.01
N VAL A 78 7.69 1.69 8.97
CA VAL A 78 6.86 2.47 8.05
C VAL A 78 5.59 2.90 8.80
N ASP A 79 5.34 4.21 8.83
CA ASP A 79 4.17 4.78 9.48
C ASP A 79 2.98 4.73 8.53
N TYR A 80 2.11 3.74 8.73
CA TYR A 80 0.92 3.58 7.89
C TYR A 80 -0.11 4.69 8.06
N GLU A 81 -0.08 5.44 9.18
CA GLU A 81 -0.95 6.60 9.36
C GLU A 81 -0.55 7.74 8.43
N VAL A 82 0.74 8.04 8.32
CA VAL A 82 1.27 9.01 7.36
C VAL A 82 0.92 8.59 5.94
N LEU A 83 1.05 7.31 5.63
CA LEU A 83 0.70 6.78 4.32
C LEU A 83 -0.80 6.95 4.03
N ALA A 84 -1.66 6.62 4.97
CA ALA A 84 -3.11 6.79 4.81
C ALA A 84 -3.48 8.26 4.56
N ASP A 85 -2.85 9.18 5.27
CA ASP A 85 -3.07 10.62 5.07
C ASP A 85 -2.63 11.09 3.69
N ARG A 86 -1.52 10.57 3.18
CA ARG A 86 -1.08 10.85 1.80
C ARG A 86 -2.08 10.35 0.77
N VAL A 87 -2.61 9.16 0.97
CA VAL A 87 -3.61 8.58 0.08
C VAL A 87 -4.90 9.40 0.10
N ARG A 88 -5.35 9.82 1.29
CA ARG A 88 -6.51 10.70 1.43
C ARG A 88 -6.33 12.02 0.69
N ALA A 89 -5.17 12.64 0.83
CA ALA A 89 -4.84 13.88 0.14
C ALA A 89 -4.81 13.69 -1.38
N LEU A 90 -4.21 12.60 -1.84
CA LEU A 90 -4.12 12.27 -3.26
C LEU A 90 -5.50 12.04 -3.87
N VAL A 91 -6.37 11.31 -3.19
CA VAL A 91 -7.75 11.05 -3.64
C VAL A 91 -8.60 12.32 -3.63
N ALA A 92 -8.34 13.24 -2.70
CA ALA A 92 -9.06 14.52 -2.61
C ALA A 92 -8.67 15.53 -3.70
N THR A 93 -7.56 15.29 -4.41
CA THR A 93 -7.00 16.25 -5.37
C THR A 93 -7.53 16.04 -6.78
N GLY A 94 -8.58 16.77 -7.15
CA GLY A 94 -9.08 16.81 -8.53
C GLY A 94 -9.73 15.51 -9.00
N HIS A 95 -10.02 15.48 -10.30
CA HIS A 95 -10.64 14.33 -10.96
C HIS A 95 -9.62 13.42 -11.63
N VAL A 96 -9.81 12.11 -11.53
CA VAL A 96 -9.00 11.10 -12.21
C VAL A 96 -9.92 10.28 -13.12
N PHE A 97 -9.54 10.07 -14.38
CA PHE A 97 -10.39 9.34 -15.32
C PHE A 97 -10.37 7.83 -15.10
N LEU A 98 -9.20 7.27 -14.77
CA LEU A 98 -8.99 5.82 -14.71
C LEU A 98 -8.63 5.38 -13.29
N VAL A 99 -9.20 4.25 -12.86
CA VAL A 99 -8.78 3.59 -11.60
C VAL A 99 -7.32 3.16 -11.67
N GLU A 100 -6.84 2.80 -12.84
CA GLU A 100 -5.43 2.46 -13.09
C GLU A 100 -4.51 3.62 -12.72
N THR A 101 -4.86 4.83 -13.16
CA THR A 101 -4.08 6.04 -12.85
C THR A 101 -4.02 6.30 -11.34
N LEU A 102 -5.16 6.16 -10.67
CA LEU A 102 -5.20 6.33 -9.22
C LEU A 102 -4.35 5.29 -8.51
N ALA A 103 -4.45 4.02 -8.92
CA ALA A 103 -3.66 2.94 -8.35
C ALA A 103 -2.15 3.18 -8.53
N GLU A 104 -1.74 3.64 -9.70
CA GLU A 104 -0.33 3.95 -9.99
C GLU A 104 0.18 5.11 -9.14
N ARG A 105 -0.61 6.17 -8.99
CA ARG A 105 -0.24 7.31 -8.12
C ARG A 105 -0.11 6.90 -6.66
N ILE A 106 -0.98 6.03 -6.18
CA ILE A 106 -0.91 5.51 -4.82
C ILE A 106 0.36 4.67 -4.64
N ALA A 107 0.64 3.77 -5.59
CA ALA A 107 1.84 2.92 -5.53
C ALA A 107 3.13 3.78 -5.53
N GLU A 108 3.18 4.81 -6.36
CA GLU A 108 4.30 5.73 -6.41
C GLU A 108 4.49 6.45 -5.06
N ALA A 109 3.40 6.92 -4.46
CA ALA A 109 3.44 7.55 -3.14
C ALA A 109 3.95 6.59 -2.06
N CYS A 110 3.55 5.33 -2.10
CA CYS A 110 4.04 4.30 -1.17
C CYS A 110 5.56 4.08 -1.31
N LEU A 111 6.05 4.07 -2.54
CA LEU A 111 7.45 3.78 -2.85
C LEU A 111 8.40 4.97 -2.61
N THR A 112 7.90 6.13 -2.21
CA THR A 112 8.76 7.24 -1.78
C THR A 112 9.47 6.95 -0.47
N ASP A 113 8.91 6.10 0.38
CA ASP A 113 9.60 5.60 1.57
C ASP A 113 10.57 4.49 1.13
N ARG A 114 11.86 4.71 1.38
CA ARG A 114 12.92 3.78 0.94
C ARG A 114 12.85 2.41 1.58
N ARG A 115 12.14 2.27 2.70
CA ARG A 115 11.92 0.98 3.36
C ARG A 115 10.92 0.12 2.61
N VAL A 116 10.08 0.72 1.77
CA VAL A 116 9.11 0.01 0.95
C VAL A 116 9.79 -0.51 -0.31
N LEU A 117 9.85 -1.82 -0.45
CA LEU A 117 10.48 -2.51 -1.58
C LEU A 117 9.44 -2.92 -2.63
N LEU A 118 8.20 -3.12 -2.20
CA LEU A 118 7.10 -3.60 -3.02
C LEU A 118 5.82 -2.90 -2.58
N ALA A 119 5.03 -2.42 -3.52
CA ALA A 119 3.69 -1.89 -3.24
C ALA A 119 2.68 -2.58 -4.15
N ARG A 120 1.68 -3.22 -3.55
CA ARG A 120 0.51 -3.75 -4.23
C ARG A 120 -0.68 -2.90 -3.85
N VAL A 121 -1.37 -2.35 -4.86
CA VAL A 121 -2.47 -1.41 -4.66
C VAL A 121 -3.69 -1.92 -5.41
N ARG A 122 -4.81 -2.03 -4.70
CA ARG A 122 -6.10 -2.42 -5.26
C ARG A 122 -7.06 -1.25 -5.09
N VAL A 123 -7.66 -0.81 -6.19
CA VAL A 123 -8.65 0.28 -6.20
C VAL A 123 -9.94 -0.24 -6.80
N GLU A 124 -11.04 -0.10 -6.07
CA GLU A 124 -12.36 -0.58 -6.46
C GLU A 124 -13.38 0.55 -6.39
N LYS A 125 -14.18 0.69 -7.44
CA LYS A 125 -15.39 1.50 -7.41
C LYS A 125 -16.53 0.63 -6.88
N LEU A 126 -17.27 1.13 -5.89
CA LEU A 126 -18.28 0.34 -5.20
C LEU A 126 -19.70 0.52 -5.76
N ALA A 127 -19.90 1.48 -6.66
CA ALA A 127 -21.23 1.84 -7.14
C ALA A 127 -21.35 1.86 -8.67
N VAL A 128 -20.46 1.16 -9.39
CA VAL A 128 -20.44 1.18 -10.87
C VAL A 128 -21.57 0.34 -11.44
N PHE A 129 -21.77 -0.85 -10.90
CA PHE A 129 -22.79 -1.80 -11.37
C PHE A 129 -23.75 -2.16 -10.25
N ALA A 130 -25.03 -2.22 -10.57
CA ALA A 130 -26.04 -2.63 -9.60
C ALA A 130 -25.92 -4.12 -9.21
N ASP A 131 -25.36 -4.93 -10.10
CA ASP A 131 -25.28 -6.39 -9.97
C ASP A 131 -23.86 -6.89 -9.65
N ALA A 132 -22.92 -5.99 -9.34
CA ALA A 132 -21.58 -6.35 -8.90
C ALA A 132 -21.24 -5.61 -7.60
N ALA A 133 -20.51 -6.28 -6.71
CA ALA A 133 -20.07 -5.65 -5.47
C ALA A 133 -19.10 -4.49 -5.73
N SER A 134 -18.23 -4.65 -6.72
CA SER A 134 -17.26 -3.63 -7.11
C SER A 134 -16.71 -3.91 -8.51
N ALA A 135 -16.02 -2.92 -9.05
CA ALA A 135 -15.18 -3.08 -10.24
C ALA A 135 -13.93 -2.26 -10.05
N GLY A 136 -12.79 -2.80 -10.43
CA GLY A 136 -11.53 -2.09 -10.21
C GLY A 136 -10.32 -2.81 -10.75
N VAL A 137 -9.15 -2.41 -10.26
CA VAL A 137 -7.85 -2.94 -10.67
C VAL A 137 -6.97 -3.23 -9.46
N GLU A 138 -6.03 -4.11 -9.65
CA GLU A 138 -4.91 -4.33 -8.73
C GLU A 138 -3.62 -4.25 -9.53
N ILE A 139 -2.66 -3.51 -9.01
CA ILE A 139 -1.33 -3.40 -9.61
C ILE A 139 -0.25 -3.71 -8.57
N GLU A 140 0.91 -4.07 -9.04
CA GLU A 140 2.10 -4.27 -8.21
C GLU A 140 3.26 -3.50 -8.82
N ARG A 141 4.00 -2.77 -7.98
CA ARG A 141 5.20 -2.04 -8.38
C ARG A 141 6.31 -2.31 -7.37
N ARG A 142 7.53 -2.40 -7.87
CA ARG A 142 8.73 -2.57 -7.05
C ARG A 142 9.53 -1.27 -7.03
N ALA A 143 10.28 -1.05 -5.95
CA ALA A 143 11.17 0.11 -5.86
C ALA A 143 12.16 0.19 -7.03
N SER A 144 12.65 -0.96 -7.52
CA SER A 144 13.55 -1.04 -8.67
C SER A 144 12.92 -0.57 -9.98
N ASP A 145 11.59 -0.62 -10.10
CA ASP A 145 10.89 -0.22 -11.32
C ASP A 145 10.88 1.31 -11.50
N LEU A 146 11.01 2.05 -10.41
CA LEU A 146 11.07 3.53 -10.43
C LEU A 146 12.45 4.08 -10.72
N SER A 147 13.46 3.21 -10.75
CA SER A 147 14.87 3.62 -10.91
C SER A 147 15.31 3.63 -12.37
N THR A 148 14.42 3.37 -13.29
CA THR A 148 14.75 3.39 -14.74
C THR A 148 14.54 4.80 -15.28
N PRO A 149 15.59 5.42 -15.85
CA PRO A 149 15.47 6.74 -16.46
C PRO A 149 14.57 6.73 -17.70
#